data_ca1e30b6f65fc4244505cb12cea1691d
#
_entry.id   ca1e30b6f65fc4244505cb12cea1691d
#
_cell.length_a   1.000
_cell.length_b   1.000
_cell.length_c   1.000
_cell.angle_alpha   90.00
_cell.angle_beta   90.00
_cell.angle_gamma   90.00
#
_symmetry.space_group_name_H-M   'P 1'
#
loop_
_entity.id
_entity.type
_entity.pdbx_description
1 polymer ?
#
loop_
_entity_poly.entity_id
_entity_poly.type
_entity_poly.pdbx_seq_one_letter_code
_entity_poly.pdbx_strand_id
1 'polypeptide(L)'
;IKRSAQDKVKLSDDLDATIAKTQQWGLDLNSLEDNPRRETIFEYQHNFNAERENAKIAIKEAPKLVPYVLALNKHIESISFIDEVEGPKEESFTFQNEEIYDNLENLRVYETTILHSQSGQKDKIISLFLLKSLRCLEEKTGESKFTIILPLKKISEGLKVFNFDNSIPRLYLYLPLLGSKDWGCNFLFHSPSFTCDQDSRDSIMLRFNPQAEVHHDQINKDIIREASDALKKYLTYKYLNLTDAT
;
A
#
# COMPACT_ATOMS: atom_id res chain seq x y z
N ILE A 1 7.52 32.76 8.69
CA ILE A 1 6.70 32.82 9.91
C ILE A 1 7.65 32.92 11.08
N LYS A 2 7.68 34.07 11.78
CA LYS A 2 8.45 34.23 13.02
C LYS A 2 7.67 33.55 14.15
N ARG A 3 8.14 32.40 14.64
CA ARG A 3 7.59 31.75 15.83
C ARG A 3 7.87 32.62 17.05
N SER A 4 6.89 32.79 17.92
CA SER A 4 7.05 33.54 19.17
C SER A 4 8.02 32.82 20.12
N ALA A 5 8.59 33.56 21.10
CA ALA A 5 9.45 32.97 22.12
C ALA A 5 8.69 31.90 22.95
N GLN A 6 7.39 32.11 23.20
CA GLN A 6 6.52 31.16 23.89
C GLN A 6 6.34 29.85 23.11
N ASP A 7 6.21 29.92 21.76
CA ASP A 7 6.12 28.72 20.93
C ASP A 7 7.41 27.87 20.98
N LYS A 8 8.56 28.53 21.13
CA LYS A 8 9.86 27.82 21.26
C LYS A 8 10.01 27.14 22.62
N VAL A 9 9.57 27.78 23.70
CA VAL A 9 9.59 27.18 25.04
C VAL A 9 8.65 25.97 25.06
N LYS A 10 7.43 26.10 24.59
CA LYS A 10 6.47 25.01 24.52
C LYS A 10 7.00 23.84 23.69
N LEU A 11 7.65 24.09 22.55
CA LEU A 11 8.25 23.05 21.73
C LEU A 11 9.38 22.31 22.47
N SER A 12 10.20 23.04 23.27
CA SER A 12 11.24 22.44 24.09
C SER A 12 10.64 21.54 25.17
N ASP A 13 9.62 22.03 25.88
CA ASP A 13 8.91 21.27 26.92
C ASP A 13 8.25 20.01 26.38
N ASP A 14 7.61 20.10 25.21
CA ASP A 14 7.01 18.96 24.51
C ASP A 14 8.08 17.93 24.06
N LEU A 15 9.26 18.41 23.63
CA LEU A 15 10.37 17.54 23.26
C LEU A 15 10.94 16.81 24.48
N ASP A 16 11.17 17.53 25.58
CA ASP A 16 11.68 16.97 26.83
C ASP A 16 10.70 15.96 27.43
N ALA A 17 9.39 16.23 27.37
CA ALA A 17 8.34 15.30 27.77
C ALA A 17 8.34 14.03 26.89
N THR A 18 8.58 14.18 25.59
CA THR A 18 8.68 13.05 24.65
C THR A 18 9.92 12.21 24.93
N ILE A 19 11.06 12.83 25.19
CA ILE A 19 12.31 12.14 25.58
C ILE A 19 12.12 11.38 26.89
N ALA A 20 11.52 12.01 27.91
CA ALA A 20 11.24 11.36 29.19
C ALA A 20 10.30 10.15 29.03
N LYS A 21 9.28 10.26 28.16
CA LYS A 21 8.34 9.18 27.86
C LYS A 21 9.02 8.02 27.14
N THR A 22 9.90 8.31 26.17
CA THR A 22 10.71 7.28 25.47
C THR A 22 11.67 6.57 26.41
N GLN A 23 12.28 7.27 27.33
CA GLN A 23 13.13 6.68 28.38
C GLN A 23 12.32 5.81 29.34
N GLN A 24 11.11 6.22 29.71
CA GLN A 24 10.20 5.44 30.55
C GLN A 24 9.76 4.14 29.88
N TRP A 25 9.69 4.09 28.56
CA TRP A 25 9.40 2.86 27.79
C TRP A 25 10.61 1.93 27.66
N GLY A 26 11.73 2.25 28.29
CA GLY A 26 12.94 1.42 28.25
C GLY A 26 13.66 1.41 26.90
N LEU A 27 13.34 2.38 26.05
CA LEU A 27 14.06 2.61 24.81
C LEU A 27 15.36 3.35 25.14
N ASP A 28 16.34 2.63 25.66
CA ASP A 28 17.71 3.13 25.76
C ASP A 28 18.29 3.16 24.34
N LEU A 29 18.43 4.35 23.79
CA LEU A 29 19.02 4.57 22.46
C LEU A 29 20.47 4.06 22.35
N ASN A 30 21.14 3.84 23.48
CA ASN A 30 22.48 3.29 23.54
C ASN A 30 22.53 1.75 23.56
N SER A 31 21.38 1.09 23.81
CA SER A 31 21.24 -0.38 23.83
C SER A 31 20.62 -0.96 22.57
N LEU A 32 20.55 -0.20 21.48
CA LEU A 32 19.93 -0.60 20.20
C LEU A 32 20.61 -1.80 19.53
N GLU A 33 21.84 -2.16 19.93
CA GLU A 33 22.57 -3.31 19.37
C GLU A 33 22.10 -4.65 19.92
N ASP A 34 21.53 -4.69 21.13
CA ASP A 34 21.20 -5.95 21.83
C ASP A 34 19.71 -6.30 21.91
N ASN A 35 18.81 -5.43 21.45
CA ASN A 35 17.36 -5.70 21.54
C ASN A 35 16.79 -6.14 20.18
N PRO A 36 16.45 -7.45 19.99
CA PRO A 36 15.92 -7.97 18.71
C PRO A 36 14.49 -7.49 18.40
N ARG A 37 13.81 -6.84 19.33
CA ARG A 37 12.47 -6.29 19.13
C ARG A 37 12.55 -4.77 18.98
N ARG A 38 12.70 -4.31 17.74
CA ARG A 38 12.58 -2.89 17.40
C ARG A 38 11.11 -2.59 17.17
N GLU A 39 10.43 -2.09 18.17
CA GLU A 39 9.06 -1.61 18.06
C GLU A 39 9.05 -0.09 17.93
N THR A 40 8.28 0.42 16.96
CA THR A 40 7.97 1.84 16.86
C THR A 40 6.51 2.01 17.21
N ILE A 41 6.22 2.76 18.27
CA ILE A 41 4.86 3.00 18.74
C ILE A 41 4.45 4.43 18.38
N PHE A 42 3.34 4.56 17.66
CA PHE A 42 2.69 5.84 17.38
C PHE A 42 1.38 5.90 18.18
N GLU A 43 1.27 6.87 19.06
CA GLU A 43 0.07 7.10 19.86
C GLU A 43 -0.62 8.38 19.42
N TYR A 44 -1.91 8.29 19.08
CA TYR A 44 -2.72 9.43 18.67
C TYR A 44 -3.85 9.64 19.66
N GLN A 45 -3.91 10.83 20.25
CA GLN A 45 -5.02 11.23 21.12
C GLN A 45 -6.04 12.01 20.30
N HIS A 46 -7.27 11.52 20.28
CA HIS A 46 -8.39 12.17 19.60
C HIS A 46 -9.23 12.94 20.62
N ASN A 47 -9.08 14.26 20.66
CA ASN A 47 -9.71 15.12 21.64
C ASN A 47 -11.13 15.57 21.23
N PHE A 48 -11.43 15.57 19.94
CA PHE A 48 -12.71 15.98 19.39
C PHE A 48 -13.54 14.80 18.90
N ASN A 49 -14.88 14.89 19.04
CA ASN A 49 -15.78 13.82 18.61
C ASN A 49 -15.67 13.52 17.11
N ALA A 50 -15.50 14.55 16.26
CA ALA A 50 -15.33 14.38 14.82
C ALA A 50 -14.05 13.56 14.49
N GLU A 51 -12.94 13.81 15.20
CA GLU A 51 -11.70 13.06 15.02
C GLU A 51 -11.86 11.61 15.44
N ARG A 52 -12.59 11.35 16.55
CA ARG A 52 -12.87 9.98 17.02
C ARG A 52 -13.72 9.21 16.01
N GLU A 53 -14.74 9.82 15.44
CA GLU A 53 -15.59 9.17 14.43
C GLU A 53 -14.80 8.91 13.15
N ASN A 54 -13.97 9.84 12.70
CA ASN A 54 -13.07 9.63 11.56
C ASN A 54 -12.06 8.51 11.81
N ALA A 55 -11.48 8.43 13.01
CA ALA A 55 -10.58 7.35 13.39
C ALA A 55 -11.28 5.98 13.38
N LYS A 56 -12.50 5.88 13.91
CA LYS A 56 -13.30 4.64 13.86
C LYS A 56 -13.57 4.20 12.42
N ILE A 57 -13.93 5.14 11.53
CA ILE A 57 -14.13 4.85 10.11
C ILE A 57 -12.84 4.34 9.48
N ALA A 58 -11.71 5.01 9.73
CA ALA A 58 -10.42 4.63 9.19
C ALA A 58 -10.00 3.22 9.66
N ILE A 59 -10.14 2.90 10.94
CA ILE A 59 -9.84 1.57 11.51
C ILE A 59 -10.73 0.50 10.88
N LYS A 60 -12.01 0.77 10.67
CA LYS A 60 -12.95 -0.16 10.05
C LYS A 60 -12.66 -0.40 8.57
N GLU A 61 -12.18 0.60 7.85
CA GLU A 61 -11.89 0.49 6.41
C GLU A 61 -10.46 0.00 6.13
N ALA A 62 -9.52 0.20 7.05
CA ALA A 62 -8.12 -0.18 6.88
C ALA A 62 -7.92 -1.68 6.55
N PRO A 63 -8.58 -2.65 7.20
CA PRO A 63 -8.42 -4.08 6.89
C PRO A 63 -8.70 -4.42 5.43
N LYS A 64 -9.60 -3.70 4.75
CA LYS A 64 -9.90 -3.91 3.33
C LYS A 64 -8.73 -3.58 2.41
N LEU A 65 -7.81 -2.71 2.84
CA LEU A 65 -6.67 -2.25 2.07
C LEU A 65 -5.42 -3.09 2.30
N VAL A 66 -5.34 -3.76 3.45
CA VAL A 66 -4.15 -4.49 3.90
C VAL A 66 -3.66 -5.55 2.90
N PRO A 67 -4.51 -6.39 2.28
CA PRO A 67 -4.03 -7.36 1.32
C PRO A 67 -3.25 -6.73 0.15
N TYR A 68 -3.69 -5.57 -0.32
CA TYR A 68 -3.03 -4.86 -1.41
C TYR A 68 -1.72 -4.22 -0.94
N VAL A 69 -1.70 -3.68 0.28
CA VAL A 69 -0.48 -3.12 0.89
C VAL A 69 0.58 -4.20 1.05
N LEU A 70 0.25 -5.35 1.60
CA LEU A 70 1.19 -6.48 1.78
C LEU A 70 1.69 -7.03 0.44
N ALA A 71 0.83 -7.09 -0.58
CA ALA A 71 1.22 -7.54 -1.90
C ALA A 71 2.18 -6.58 -2.63
N LEU A 72 2.08 -5.27 -2.36
CA LEU A 72 2.86 -4.23 -3.03
C LEU A 72 4.08 -3.78 -2.23
N ASN A 73 4.08 -3.96 -0.92
CA ASN A 73 5.15 -3.52 -0.03
C ASN A 73 5.86 -4.71 0.63
N LYS A 74 6.96 -5.14 0.04
CA LYS A 74 7.76 -6.29 0.53
C LYS A 74 8.47 -6.04 1.87
N HIS A 75 8.45 -4.81 2.38
CA HIS A 75 9.06 -4.47 3.67
C HIS A 75 8.12 -4.73 4.85
N ILE A 76 6.84 -5.03 4.57
CA ILE A 76 5.83 -5.35 5.58
C ILE A 76 5.45 -6.82 5.44
N GLU A 77 5.72 -7.61 6.46
CA GLU A 77 5.42 -9.05 6.48
C GLU A 77 4.01 -9.33 6.99
N SER A 78 3.56 -8.57 8.00
CA SER A 78 2.24 -8.74 8.58
C SER A 78 1.69 -7.44 9.13
N ILE A 79 0.35 -7.35 9.20
CA ILE A 79 -0.39 -6.25 9.83
C ILE A 79 -1.50 -6.87 10.67
N SER A 80 -1.58 -6.46 11.95
CA SER A 80 -2.64 -6.89 12.87
C SER A 80 -3.42 -5.70 13.39
N PHE A 81 -4.71 -5.89 13.57
CA PHE A 81 -5.63 -4.97 14.22
C PHE A 81 -6.13 -5.61 15.50
N ILE A 82 -6.03 -4.90 16.62
CA ILE A 82 -6.50 -5.35 17.90
C ILE A 82 -7.53 -4.34 18.41
N ASP A 83 -8.77 -4.79 18.57
CA ASP A 83 -9.84 -3.98 19.18
C ASP A 83 -10.03 -4.42 20.64
N GLU A 84 -9.65 -3.55 21.56
CA GLU A 84 -9.78 -3.79 22.99
C GLU A 84 -11.07 -3.23 23.58
N VAL A 85 -11.83 -2.43 22.83
CA VAL A 85 -13.01 -1.70 23.33
C VAL A 85 -14.23 -2.62 23.49
N GLU A 86 -14.44 -3.52 22.52
CA GLU A 86 -15.55 -4.49 22.54
C GLU A 86 -15.13 -5.89 23.00
N GLY A 87 -13.93 -6.02 23.58
CA GLY A 87 -13.26 -7.27 23.94
C GLY A 87 -12.18 -7.63 22.91
N PRO A 88 -11.21 -8.49 23.26
CA PRO A 88 -10.04 -8.75 22.44
C PRO A 88 -10.45 -9.44 21.12
N LYS A 89 -10.71 -8.64 20.11
CA LYS A 89 -10.88 -9.10 18.74
C LYS A 89 -9.59 -8.77 17.99
N GLU A 90 -8.94 -9.80 17.50
CA GLU A 90 -7.76 -9.68 16.66
C GLU A 90 -8.10 -10.06 15.23
N GLU A 91 -7.69 -9.23 14.29
CA GLU A 91 -7.71 -9.49 12.85
C GLU A 91 -6.31 -9.27 12.31
N SER A 92 -5.74 -10.27 11.65
CA SER A 92 -4.37 -10.21 11.14
C SER A 92 -4.27 -10.68 9.71
N PHE A 93 -3.32 -10.09 9.00
CA PHE A 93 -2.97 -10.41 7.63
C PHE A 93 -1.47 -10.67 7.57
N THR A 94 -1.07 -11.79 6.98
CA THR A 94 0.35 -12.17 6.86
C THR A 94 0.65 -12.57 5.42
N PHE A 95 1.68 -11.96 4.84
CA PHE A 95 2.22 -12.39 3.55
C PHE A 95 2.75 -13.83 3.68
N GLN A 96 2.38 -14.70 2.72
CA GLN A 96 2.80 -16.10 2.74
C GLN A 96 3.85 -16.38 1.66
N ASN A 97 3.48 -16.16 0.41
CA ASN A 97 4.37 -16.39 -0.73
C ASN A 97 3.97 -15.59 -1.95
N GLU A 98 4.87 -15.57 -2.93
CA GLU A 98 4.64 -15.03 -4.27
C GLU A 98 5.24 -16.02 -5.28
N GLU A 99 4.42 -16.55 -6.16
CA GLU A 99 4.81 -17.54 -7.18
C GLU A 99 4.52 -17.03 -8.58
N ILE A 100 5.33 -17.43 -9.55
CA ILE A 100 5.08 -17.07 -10.96
C ILE A 100 3.88 -17.86 -11.44
N TYR A 101 2.82 -17.14 -11.82
CA TYR A 101 1.63 -17.70 -12.42
C TYR A 101 1.70 -17.76 -13.96
N ASP A 102 2.31 -16.72 -14.59
CA ASP A 102 2.41 -16.61 -16.03
C ASP A 102 3.59 -15.75 -16.48
N ASN A 103 4.09 -16.00 -17.69
CA ASN A 103 5.23 -15.29 -18.27
C ASN A 103 4.87 -14.77 -19.67
N LEU A 104 5.21 -13.52 -19.95
CA LEU A 104 5.07 -12.90 -21.26
C LEU A 104 6.23 -11.93 -21.51
N GLU A 105 7.23 -12.34 -22.33
CA GLU A 105 8.41 -11.50 -22.66
C GLU A 105 8.98 -10.70 -21.47
N ASN A 106 8.63 -9.39 -21.42
CA ASN A 106 9.09 -8.43 -20.41
C ASN A 106 8.10 -8.24 -19.25
N LEU A 107 7.12 -9.13 -19.12
CA LEU A 107 6.05 -9.08 -18.11
C LEU A 107 5.94 -10.43 -17.42
N ARG A 108 5.67 -10.41 -16.13
CA ARG A 108 5.31 -11.60 -15.36
C ARG A 108 4.05 -11.37 -14.57
N VAL A 109 3.23 -12.40 -14.50
CA VAL A 109 2.12 -12.42 -13.55
C VAL A 109 2.52 -13.31 -12.39
N TYR A 110 2.38 -12.77 -11.19
CA TYR A 110 2.59 -13.50 -9.95
C TYR A 110 1.25 -13.74 -9.25
N GLU A 111 1.10 -14.90 -8.66
CA GLU A 111 0.07 -15.14 -7.64
C GLU A 111 0.70 -14.86 -6.27
N THR A 112 0.19 -13.85 -5.59
CA THR A 112 0.61 -13.49 -4.22
C THR A 112 -0.45 -13.99 -3.25
N THR A 113 -0.02 -14.72 -2.23
CA THR A 113 -0.89 -15.34 -1.24
C THR A 113 -0.74 -14.65 0.12
N ILE A 114 -1.86 -14.28 0.72
CA ILE A 114 -1.94 -13.61 2.02
C ILE A 114 -2.87 -14.42 2.90
N LEU A 115 -2.42 -14.77 4.10
CA LEU A 115 -3.22 -15.39 5.13
C LEU A 115 -3.98 -14.31 5.89
N HIS A 116 -5.29 -14.46 5.98
CA HIS A 116 -6.18 -13.62 6.77
C HIS A 116 -6.74 -14.45 7.92
N SER A 117 -6.41 -14.08 9.14
CA SER A 117 -6.87 -14.70 10.38
C SER A 117 -7.71 -13.71 11.15
N GLN A 118 -8.84 -14.17 11.70
CA GLN A 118 -9.73 -13.36 12.51
C GLN A 118 -10.22 -14.18 13.70
N SER A 119 -10.20 -13.59 14.89
CA SER A 119 -10.63 -14.25 16.14
C SER A 119 -11.98 -14.94 15.98
N GLY A 120 -12.04 -16.24 16.33
CA GLY A 120 -13.25 -17.04 16.26
C GLY A 120 -13.70 -17.48 14.86
N GLN A 121 -12.91 -17.20 13.82
CA GLN A 121 -13.16 -17.63 12.44
C GLN A 121 -12.05 -18.55 11.93
N LYS A 122 -12.37 -19.35 10.91
CA LYS A 122 -11.36 -20.13 10.20
C LYS A 122 -10.53 -19.21 9.32
N ASP A 123 -9.23 -19.42 9.32
CA ASP A 123 -8.29 -18.72 8.44
C ASP A 123 -8.69 -18.80 6.97
N LYS A 124 -8.51 -17.70 6.27
CA LYS A 124 -8.81 -17.56 4.85
C LYS A 124 -7.53 -17.23 4.08
N ILE A 125 -7.42 -17.78 2.89
CA ILE A 125 -6.35 -17.44 1.95
C ILE A 125 -6.91 -16.45 0.93
N ILE A 126 -6.21 -15.32 0.78
CA ILE A 126 -6.48 -14.31 -0.23
C ILE A 126 -5.39 -14.43 -1.29
N SER A 127 -5.78 -14.74 -2.54
CA SER A 127 -4.87 -14.76 -3.68
C SER A 127 -5.08 -13.50 -4.51
N LEU A 128 -3.99 -12.80 -4.81
CA LEU A 128 -3.92 -11.61 -5.67
C LEU A 128 -3.03 -11.90 -6.87
N PHE A 129 -3.42 -11.44 -8.05
CA PHE A 129 -2.66 -11.60 -9.28
C PHE A 129 -2.00 -10.28 -9.65
N LEU A 130 -0.67 -10.27 -9.68
CA LEU A 130 0.15 -9.09 -9.90
C LEU A 130 0.89 -9.18 -11.24
N LEU A 131 0.51 -8.34 -12.18
CA LEU A 131 1.27 -8.14 -13.42
C LEU A 131 2.42 -7.16 -13.15
N LYS A 132 3.65 -7.64 -13.26
CA LYS A 132 4.87 -6.86 -13.01
C LYS A 132 5.70 -6.67 -14.27
N SER A 133 6.26 -5.46 -14.45
CA SER A 133 7.31 -5.22 -15.43
C SER A 133 8.61 -5.91 -15.00
N LEU A 134 9.29 -6.57 -15.92
CA LEU A 134 10.65 -7.09 -15.71
C LEU A 134 11.74 -6.01 -15.86
N ARG A 135 11.37 -4.82 -16.34
CA ARG A 135 12.27 -3.67 -16.35
C ARG A 135 12.39 -3.14 -14.93
N CYS A 136 13.57 -3.28 -14.35
CA CYS A 136 13.88 -2.70 -13.05
C CYS A 136 14.10 -1.19 -13.18
N LEU A 137 13.75 -0.43 -12.14
CA LEU A 137 14.07 1.00 -12.04
C LEU A 137 15.57 1.21 -11.88
N GLU A 138 16.18 0.39 -11.02
CA GLU A 138 17.61 0.31 -10.82
C GLU A 138 18.00 -1.17 -10.71
N GLU A 139 19.11 -1.56 -11.32
CA GLU A 139 19.62 -2.94 -11.24
C GLU A 139 19.86 -3.40 -9.79
N LYS A 140 20.12 -2.46 -8.88
CA LYS A 140 20.42 -2.74 -7.46
C LYS A 140 19.18 -3.05 -6.61
N THR A 141 18.03 -2.48 -6.90
CA THR A 141 16.82 -2.65 -6.07
C THR A 141 15.99 -3.85 -6.48
N GLY A 142 16.10 -4.29 -7.73
CA GLY A 142 15.25 -5.36 -8.29
C GLY A 142 13.76 -5.01 -8.32
N GLU A 143 13.39 -3.76 -8.04
CA GLU A 143 12.00 -3.32 -8.03
C GLU A 143 11.48 -3.10 -9.46
N SER A 144 10.29 -3.63 -9.72
CA SER A 144 9.61 -3.42 -10.99
C SER A 144 9.24 -1.94 -11.18
N LYS A 145 9.39 -1.43 -12.41
CA LYS A 145 8.98 -0.05 -12.75
C LYS A 145 7.52 0.22 -12.41
N PHE A 146 6.67 -0.77 -12.61
CA PHE A 146 5.28 -0.75 -12.19
C PHE A 146 4.77 -2.15 -11.85
N THR A 147 3.73 -2.21 -11.03
CA THR A 147 2.96 -3.41 -10.72
C THR A 147 1.47 -3.10 -10.88
N ILE A 148 0.73 -4.00 -11.50
CA ILE A 148 -0.73 -3.90 -11.63
C ILE A 148 -1.36 -5.08 -10.89
N ILE A 149 -2.25 -4.82 -9.94
CA ILE A 149 -3.08 -5.88 -9.36
C ILE A 149 -4.28 -6.06 -10.28
N LEU A 150 -4.39 -7.27 -10.82
CA LEU A 150 -5.45 -7.66 -11.73
C LEU A 150 -6.74 -8.01 -10.96
N PRO A 151 -7.93 -7.68 -11.47
CA PRO A 151 -9.21 -8.02 -10.84
C PRO A 151 -9.56 -9.49 -11.09
N LEU A 152 -8.69 -10.41 -10.69
CA LEU A 152 -8.83 -11.84 -10.90
C LEU A 152 -8.97 -12.56 -9.57
N LYS A 153 -9.89 -13.52 -9.52
CA LYS A 153 -10.11 -14.40 -8.39
C LYS A 153 -10.06 -15.84 -8.83
N LYS A 154 -9.35 -16.67 -8.09
CA LYS A 154 -9.28 -18.11 -8.31
C LYS A 154 -10.62 -18.76 -7.93
N ILE A 155 -11.15 -19.58 -8.80
CA ILE A 155 -12.33 -20.43 -8.59
C ILE A 155 -11.98 -21.87 -8.95
N SER A 156 -12.85 -22.83 -8.64
CA SER A 156 -12.62 -24.27 -8.94
C SER A 156 -12.31 -24.55 -10.42
N GLU A 157 -12.88 -23.77 -11.32
CA GLU A 157 -12.79 -23.97 -12.77
C GLU A 157 -11.81 -23.01 -13.46
N GLY A 158 -10.96 -22.28 -12.71
CA GLY A 158 -9.98 -21.35 -13.26
C GLY A 158 -9.99 -19.96 -12.60
N LEU A 159 -9.96 -18.92 -13.42
CA LEU A 159 -9.96 -17.53 -12.95
C LEU A 159 -11.27 -16.83 -13.34
N LYS A 160 -11.80 -16.06 -12.42
CA LYS A 160 -12.96 -15.19 -12.64
C LYS A 160 -12.59 -13.73 -12.44
N VAL A 161 -13.05 -12.88 -13.36
CA VAL A 161 -12.95 -11.42 -13.20
C VAL A 161 -13.96 -10.94 -12.16
N PHE A 162 -13.56 -10.02 -11.29
CA PHE A 162 -14.43 -9.34 -10.33
C PHE A 162 -14.24 -7.82 -10.41
N ASN A 163 -15.10 -7.07 -9.75
CA ASN A 163 -14.92 -5.64 -9.60
C ASN A 163 -14.37 -5.33 -8.22
N PHE A 164 -13.31 -4.53 -8.17
CA PHE A 164 -12.86 -3.96 -6.90
C PHE A 164 -13.94 -3.04 -6.33
N ASP A 165 -14.09 -3.08 -5.02
CA ASP A 165 -14.98 -2.15 -4.31
C ASP A 165 -14.59 -0.70 -4.63
N ASN A 166 -15.57 0.19 -4.76
CA ASN A 166 -15.33 1.59 -5.06
C ASN A 166 -14.58 2.34 -3.94
N SER A 167 -14.58 1.81 -2.72
CA SER A 167 -13.81 2.34 -1.62
C SER A 167 -12.29 2.08 -1.75
N ILE A 168 -11.88 1.14 -2.61
CA ILE A 168 -10.47 0.79 -2.80
C ILE A 168 -9.80 1.82 -3.70
N PRO A 169 -8.72 2.51 -3.26
CA PRO A 169 -7.90 3.37 -4.10
C PRO A 169 -7.32 2.62 -5.30
N ARG A 170 -7.16 3.30 -6.42
CA ARG A 170 -6.63 2.72 -7.66
C ARG A 170 -5.13 2.89 -7.83
N LEU A 171 -4.52 3.82 -7.08
CA LEU A 171 -3.10 4.10 -7.12
C LEU A 171 -2.44 3.83 -5.78
N TYR A 172 -1.22 3.30 -5.85
CA TYR A 172 -0.39 2.96 -4.71
C TYR A 172 1.05 3.45 -4.91
N LEU A 173 1.61 4.05 -3.88
CA LEU A 173 3.04 4.29 -3.72
C LEU A 173 3.44 3.59 -2.41
N TYR A 174 3.59 2.24 -2.45
CA TYR A 174 3.67 1.31 -1.31
C TYR A 174 2.41 1.33 -0.41
N LEU A 175 1.86 2.50 -0.12
CA LEU A 175 0.61 2.73 0.58
C LEU A 175 -0.46 3.28 -0.39
N PRO A 176 -1.75 3.12 -0.06
CA PRO A 176 -2.83 3.59 -0.92
C PRO A 176 -2.88 5.12 -1.01
N LEU A 177 -3.03 5.64 -2.23
CA LEU A 177 -3.29 7.06 -2.48
C LEU A 177 -4.81 7.28 -2.48
N LEU A 178 -5.35 7.73 -1.35
CA LEU A 178 -6.79 7.74 -1.05
C LEU A 178 -7.62 8.56 -2.02
N GLY A 179 -7.06 9.61 -2.63
CA GLY A 179 -7.72 10.44 -3.64
C GLY A 179 -7.89 9.76 -5.01
N SER A 180 -7.42 8.52 -5.17
CA SER A 180 -7.49 7.79 -6.45
C SER A 180 -8.69 6.83 -6.56
N LYS A 181 -9.66 6.88 -5.67
CA LYS A 181 -10.84 5.98 -5.66
C LYS A 181 -11.68 6.10 -6.95
N ASP A 182 -11.83 7.32 -7.45
CA ASP A 182 -12.71 7.65 -8.57
C ASP A 182 -12.01 7.63 -9.93
N TRP A 183 -10.88 6.91 -10.05
CA TRP A 183 -10.12 6.83 -11.30
C TRP A 183 -10.82 6.03 -12.42
N GLY A 184 -11.99 5.47 -12.15
CA GLY A 184 -12.84 4.82 -13.15
C GLY A 184 -12.26 3.54 -13.79
N CYS A 185 -11.13 3.00 -13.28
CA CYS A 185 -10.53 1.75 -13.74
C CYS A 185 -10.74 0.62 -12.74
N ASN A 186 -10.81 -0.62 -13.25
CA ASN A 186 -10.94 -1.80 -12.40
C ASN A 186 -9.59 -2.53 -12.20
N PHE A 187 -8.52 -1.75 -11.99
CA PHE A 187 -7.16 -2.22 -11.72
C PHE A 187 -6.55 -1.37 -10.62
N LEU A 188 -5.59 -1.94 -9.87
CA LEU A 188 -4.79 -1.17 -8.93
C LEU A 188 -3.38 -1.02 -9.53
N PHE A 189 -2.89 0.21 -9.59
CA PHE A 189 -1.57 0.52 -10.10
C PHE A 189 -0.62 0.88 -8.97
N HIS A 190 0.56 0.33 -9.01
CA HIS A 190 1.66 0.71 -8.13
C HIS A 190 2.91 1.04 -8.96
N SER A 191 3.61 2.08 -8.55
CA SER A 191 4.98 2.34 -8.97
C SER A 191 5.76 3.01 -7.85
N PRO A 192 6.98 2.56 -7.54
CA PRO A 192 7.86 3.23 -6.59
C PRO A 192 8.34 4.60 -7.11
N SER A 193 8.18 4.87 -8.41
CA SER A 193 8.55 6.15 -9.03
C SER A 193 7.40 7.15 -9.12
N PHE A 194 6.22 6.85 -8.62
CA PHE A 194 5.16 7.85 -8.57
C PHE A 194 5.56 9.02 -7.68
N THR A 195 5.34 10.22 -8.18
CA THR A 195 5.45 11.44 -7.39
C THR A 195 4.06 11.90 -7.01
N CYS A 196 3.81 11.99 -5.70
CA CYS A 196 2.54 12.46 -5.15
C CYS A 196 2.35 13.95 -5.40
N ASP A 197 1.10 14.38 -5.41
CA ASP A 197 0.74 15.79 -5.35
C ASP A 197 1.30 16.41 -4.05
N GLN A 198 1.89 17.60 -4.16
CA GLN A 198 2.57 18.24 -3.04
C GLN A 198 1.62 18.72 -1.95
N ASP A 199 0.39 19.06 -2.34
CA ASP A 199 -0.59 19.65 -1.43
C ASP A 199 -1.36 18.59 -0.63
N SER A 200 -1.86 17.55 -1.30
CA SER A 200 -2.73 16.57 -0.67
C SER A 200 -2.03 15.26 -0.32
N ARG A 201 -1.01 14.86 -1.09
CA ARG A 201 -0.31 13.56 -1.01
C ARG A 201 -1.22 12.33 -1.11
N ASP A 202 -2.49 12.51 -1.44
CA ASP A 202 -3.48 11.45 -1.58
C ASP A 202 -3.71 11.04 -3.04
N SER A 203 -3.02 11.69 -3.97
CA SER A 203 -3.01 11.42 -5.40
C SER A 203 -1.63 11.64 -6.00
N ILE A 204 -1.44 11.34 -7.28
CA ILE A 204 -0.21 11.62 -8.01
C ILE A 204 -0.28 12.98 -8.73
N MET A 205 0.88 13.60 -8.91
CA MET A 205 1.00 14.84 -9.65
C MET A 205 0.72 14.60 -11.15
N LEU A 206 -0.32 15.25 -11.67
CA LEU A 206 -0.70 15.20 -13.09
C LEU A 206 -0.74 16.58 -13.75
N ARG A 207 -0.66 17.65 -12.95
CA ARG A 207 -0.69 19.02 -13.43
C ARG A 207 0.71 19.42 -13.89
N PHE A 208 0.79 19.93 -15.10
CA PHE A 208 2.03 20.49 -15.64
C PHE A 208 2.39 21.78 -14.88
N ASN A 209 3.62 21.84 -14.40
CA ASN A 209 4.21 23.05 -13.83
C ASN A 209 5.34 23.54 -14.75
N PRO A 210 5.16 24.65 -15.49
CA PRO A 210 6.17 25.15 -16.43
C PRO A 210 7.43 25.68 -15.75
N GLN A 211 7.40 25.91 -14.45
CA GLN A 211 8.53 26.41 -13.65
C GLN A 211 9.30 25.28 -12.97
N ALA A 212 8.86 24.04 -13.08
CA ALA A 212 9.53 22.91 -12.47
C ALA A 212 10.77 22.51 -13.28
N GLU A 213 11.88 22.27 -12.62
CA GLU A 213 13.08 21.70 -13.25
C GLU A 213 12.87 20.24 -13.68
N VAL A 214 12.06 19.49 -12.95
CA VAL A 214 11.68 18.11 -13.25
C VAL A 214 10.19 18.02 -13.47
N HIS A 215 9.78 17.49 -14.61
CA HIS A 215 8.36 17.32 -14.98
C HIS A 215 7.81 15.99 -14.43
N HIS A 216 7.56 15.95 -13.14
CA HIS A 216 7.01 14.76 -12.44
C HIS A 216 5.64 14.34 -12.98
N ASP A 217 4.84 15.30 -13.47
CA ASP A 217 3.56 15.00 -14.11
C ASP A 217 3.75 14.16 -15.37
N GLN A 218 4.80 14.46 -16.18
CA GLN A 218 5.09 13.67 -17.37
C GLN A 218 5.60 12.28 -17.01
N ILE A 219 6.46 12.17 -16.00
CA ILE A 219 6.96 10.88 -15.51
C ILE A 219 5.78 10.00 -15.06
N ASN A 220 4.88 10.54 -14.25
CA ASN A 220 3.70 9.81 -13.79
C ASN A 220 2.79 9.36 -14.96
N LYS A 221 2.56 10.24 -15.94
CA LYS A 221 1.79 9.92 -17.15
C LYS A 221 2.43 8.82 -17.99
N ASP A 222 3.76 8.84 -18.14
CA ASP A 222 4.49 7.83 -18.87
C ASP A 222 4.46 6.47 -18.20
N ILE A 223 4.59 6.41 -16.87
CA ILE A 223 4.44 5.17 -16.09
C ILE A 223 3.03 4.59 -16.29
N ILE A 224 1.98 5.40 -16.18
CA ILE A 224 0.60 4.94 -16.37
C ILE A 224 0.38 4.44 -17.79
N ARG A 225 0.93 5.14 -18.80
CA ARG A 225 0.83 4.73 -20.21
C ARG A 225 1.50 3.38 -20.42
N GLU A 226 2.74 3.21 -19.98
CA GLU A 226 3.47 1.96 -20.09
C GLU A 226 2.75 0.81 -19.38
N ALA A 227 2.23 1.05 -18.17
CA ALA A 227 1.46 0.06 -17.42
C ALA A 227 0.17 -0.32 -18.14
N SER A 228 -0.54 0.65 -18.73
CA SER A 228 -1.76 0.42 -19.51
C SER A 228 -1.49 -0.37 -20.79
N ASP A 229 -0.41 -0.07 -21.50
CA ASP A 229 0.01 -0.82 -22.70
C ASP A 229 0.42 -2.25 -22.36
N ALA A 230 1.12 -2.45 -21.23
CA ALA A 230 1.48 -3.77 -20.73
C ALA A 230 0.24 -4.60 -20.37
N LEU A 231 -0.73 -3.99 -19.70
CA LEU A 231 -2.00 -4.63 -19.38
C LEU A 231 -2.76 -5.04 -20.64
N LYS A 232 -2.88 -4.13 -21.62
CA LYS A 232 -3.51 -4.43 -22.92
C LYS A 232 -2.81 -5.60 -23.62
N LYS A 233 -1.47 -5.60 -23.65
CA LYS A 233 -0.67 -6.69 -24.23
C LYS A 233 -0.97 -8.03 -23.54
N TYR A 234 -0.99 -8.05 -22.21
CA TYR A 234 -1.30 -9.26 -21.44
C TYR A 234 -2.72 -9.78 -21.69
N LEU A 235 -3.71 -8.90 -21.68
CA LEU A 235 -5.11 -9.29 -21.92
C LEU A 235 -5.29 -9.81 -23.35
N THR A 236 -4.66 -9.20 -24.34
CA THR A 236 -4.68 -9.68 -25.73
C THR A 236 -4.05 -11.07 -25.85
N TYR A 237 -2.90 -11.28 -25.23
CA TYR A 237 -2.22 -12.58 -25.18
C TYR A 237 -3.11 -13.67 -24.57
N LYS A 238 -3.77 -13.37 -23.45
CA LYS A 238 -4.69 -14.31 -22.80
C LYS A 238 -5.93 -14.61 -23.64
N TYR A 239 -6.49 -13.61 -24.29
CA TYR A 239 -7.64 -13.78 -25.16
C TYR A 239 -7.32 -14.70 -26.36
N LEU A 240 -6.20 -14.48 -27.02
CA LEU A 240 -5.76 -15.32 -28.15
C LEU A 240 -5.54 -16.78 -27.72
N ASN A 241 -4.89 -17.00 -26.58
CA ASN A 241 -4.65 -18.35 -26.08
C ASN A 241 -5.93 -19.07 -25.61
N LEU A 242 -6.98 -18.35 -25.25
CA LEU A 242 -8.29 -18.93 -24.93
C LEU A 242 -9.06 -19.33 -26.19
N THR A 243 -8.91 -18.59 -27.29
CA THR A 243 -9.56 -18.91 -28.57
C THR A 243 -8.95 -20.10 -29.31
N ASP A 244 -7.65 -20.33 -29.08
CA ASP A 244 -6.93 -21.49 -29.69
C ASP A 244 -7.16 -22.80 -28.91
N ALA A 245 -7.72 -22.75 -27.70
CA ALA A 245 -8.00 -23.91 -26.86
C ALA A 245 -9.46 -24.45 -26.97
N THR A 246 -10.29 -23.81 -27.79
CA THR A 246 -11.67 -24.21 -28.09
C THR A 246 -11.78 -24.73 -29.51
#